data_45c5ace639a62bbbbe3fe126fdbeac1f
#
_entry.id   45c5ace639a62bbbbe3fe126fdbeac1f
#
_cell.length_a   1.000
_cell.length_b   1.000
_cell.length_c   1.000
_cell.angle_alpha   90.00
_cell.angle_beta   90.00
_cell.angle_gamma   90.00
#
_symmetry.space_group_name_H-M   'P 1'
#
loop_
_entity.id
_entity.type
_entity.pdbx_description
1 polymer ?
#
loop_
_entity_poly.entity_id
_entity_poly.type
_entity_poly.pdbx_seq_one_letter_code
_entity_poly.pdbx_strand_id
1 'polypeptide(L)'
;MLKINNLTKKDVDEVYVINKLVTGLEFSLVQRFHSFSVNDYIFEAHKYYYPILFEQKKIKLLKLFKNKIVRKTFPNEVVNTLIKTGENNENTQLLRKKIIYNFFKKKLKVHFVNHHFCHALYAYISNPNKFKKSLIFTADSLGDNENNNVYYADNKSIKCIYSDNTLNLGRLFRNITLLLGLKPYQHEYKLMVLAPYAKEEEVKKVKNIFQKYLYKFDKKWIFKFRPKDHYFTFKKLLEGY
;
A
#
# COMPACT_ATOMS: atom_id res chain seq x y z
N MET A 1 20.37 11.96 5.04
CA MET A 1 19.59 13.20 4.95
C MET A 1 20.06 14.27 5.95
N LEU A 2 20.10 14.04 7.28
CA LEU A 2 20.58 15.04 8.24
C LEU A 2 22.02 15.54 7.94
N LYS A 3 22.95 14.62 7.67
CA LYS A 3 24.35 14.97 7.34
C LYS A 3 24.51 15.84 6.08
N ILE A 4 23.66 15.64 5.07
CA ILE A 4 23.74 16.43 3.82
C ILE A 4 23.38 17.89 4.05
N ASN A 5 22.54 18.16 5.07
CA ASN A 5 22.09 19.50 5.41
C ASN A 5 22.80 20.06 6.67
N ASN A 6 23.91 19.47 7.08
CA ASN A 6 24.66 19.85 8.30
C ASN A 6 23.78 19.84 9.57
N LEU A 7 22.72 19.03 9.61
CA LEU A 7 21.82 18.90 10.73
C LEU A 7 22.21 17.72 11.62
N THR A 8 21.97 17.87 12.89
CA THR A 8 22.13 16.83 13.90
C THR A 8 20.76 16.33 14.37
N LYS A 9 20.74 15.26 15.16
CA LYS A 9 19.49 14.79 15.78
C LYS A 9 18.89 15.81 16.77
N LYS A 10 19.70 16.74 17.28
CA LYS A 10 19.24 17.78 18.22
C LYS A 10 18.40 18.85 17.54
N ASP A 11 18.65 19.09 16.26
CA ASP A 11 18.02 20.14 15.45
C ASP A 11 16.62 19.73 14.94
N VAL A 12 16.15 18.54 15.29
CA VAL A 12 14.84 18.02 14.87
C VAL A 12 13.84 18.17 16.03
N ASP A 13 12.79 18.95 15.85
CA ASP A 13 11.74 19.17 16.86
C ASP A 13 10.51 18.29 16.63
N GLU A 14 10.16 18.05 15.40
CA GLU A 14 8.99 17.29 15.01
C GLU A 14 9.31 16.23 13.93
N VAL A 15 8.55 15.14 13.92
CA VAL A 15 8.65 14.08 12.91
C VAL A 15 7.28 13.79 12.33
N TYR A 16 7.16 13.86 11.02
CA TYR A 16 5.97 13.47 10.29
C TYR A 16 6.18 12.08 9.68
N VAL A 17 5.30 11.18 10.01
CA VAL A 17 5.35 9.78 9.57
C VAL A 17 4.18 9.52 8.65
N ILE A 18 4.46 9.16 7.42
CA ILE A 18 3.46 8.77 6.43
C ILE A 18 2.89 7.41 6.84
N ASN A 19 1.61 7.21 6.60
CA ASN A 19 0.76 6.10 7.03
C ASN A 19 0.36 6.19 8.52
N LYS A 20 -0.90 6.49 8.74
CA LYS A 20 -1.54 6.39 10.08
C LYS A 20 -1.62 4.93 10.52
N LEU A 21 -1.92 4.05 9.55
CA LEU A 21 -2.08 2.62 9.75
C LEU A 21 -0.85 1.89 9.21
N VAL A 22 -0.40 0.87 9.91
CA VAL A 22 0.55 -0.10 9.36
C VAL A 22 -0.21 -1.39 9.16
N THR A 23 -0.60 -1.64 7.92
CA THR A 23 -1.14 -2.93 7.50
C THR A 23 -0.04 -3.69 6.80
N GLY A 24 0.04 -4.99 7.04
CA GLY A 24 0.98 -5.85 6.31
C GLY A 24 2.37 -5.95 6.90
N LEU A 25 2.57 -5.64 8.19
CA LEU A 25 3.87 -5.85 8.83
C LEU A 25 4.31 -7.31 8.74
N GLU A 26 3.41 -8.25 9.00
CA GLU A 26 3.68 -9.69 8.88
C GLU A 26 4.03 -10.07 7.45
N PHE A 27 3.30 -9.52 6.49
CA PHE A 27 3.55 -9.76 5.08
C PHE A 27 4.90 -9.20 4.63
N SER A 28 5.28 -8.02 5.10
CA SER A 28 6.61 -7.44 4.86
C SER A 28 7.72 -8.32 5.44
N LEU A 29 7.45 -9.02 6.53
CA LEU A 29 8.36 -10.00 7.12
C LEU A 29 8.45 -11.25 6.26
N VAL A 30 7.32 -11.80 5.82
CA VAL A 30 7.29 -12.96 4.92
C VAL A 30 8.06 -12.64 3.64
N GLN A 31 7.82 -11.51 3.01
CA GLN A 31 8.57 -11.09 1.82
C GLN A 31 10.08 -10.97 2.03
N ARG A 32 10.48 -10.54 3.21
CA ARG A 32 11.90 -10.34 3.52
C ARG A 32 12.65 -11.65 3.70
N PHE A 33 11.99 -12.67 4.22
CA PHE A 33 12.60 -13.95 4.60
C PHE A 33 12.29 -15.10 3.64
N HIS A 34 11.25 -14.96 2.81
CA HIS A 34 10.83 -15.96 1.85
C HIS A 34 10.79 -15.35 0.45
N SER A 35 11.05 -16.19 -0.57
CA SER A 35 10.74 -15.81 -1.93
C SER A 35 9.23 -15.66 -2.06
N PHE A 36 8.78 -14.57 -2.69
CA PHE A 36 7.36 -14.34 -2.92
C PHE A 36 6.82 -15.38 -3.91
N SER A 37 5.88 -16.16 -3.47
CA SER A 37 5.26 -17.26 -4.22
C SER A 37 3.74 -17.07 -4.34
N VAL A 38 3.09 -17.95 -5.09
CA VAL A 38 1.61 -17.99 -5.15
C VAL A 38 1.01 -18.24 -3.77
N ASN A 39 1.67 -19.06 -2.94
CA ASN A 39 1.22 -19.33 -1.57
C ASN A 39 1.30 -18.07 -0.69
N ASP A 40 2.35 -17.26 -0.86
CA ASP A 40 2.48 -15.98 -0.15
C ASP A 40 1.39 -15.00 -0.58
N TYR A 41 1.03 -14.99 -1.87
CA TYR A 41 -0.10 -14.21 -2.37
C TYR A 41 -1.44 -14.67 -1.77
N ILE A 42 -1.70 -15.97 -1.75
CA ILE A 42 -2.91 -16.54 -1.14
C ILE A 42 -2.97 -16.18 0.34
N PHE A 43 -1.86 -16.29 1.02
CA PHE A 43 -1.76 -15.94 2.42
C PHE A 43 -2.05 -14.44 2.63
N GLU A 44 -1.43 -13.56 1.85
CA GLU A 44 -1.68 -12.12 1.91
C GLU A 44 -3.15 -11.79 1.63
N ALA A 45 -3.69 -12.30 0.52
CA ALA A 45 -5.02 -11.92 0.07
C ALA A 45 -6.13 -12.49 0.98
N HIS A 46 -6.06 -13.75 1.33
CA HIS A 46 -7.15 -14.44 2.03
C HIS A 46 -7.01 -14.46 3.54
N LYS A 47 -5.80 -14.58 4.06
CA LYS A 47 -5.59 -14.69 5.51
C LYS A 47 -5.26 -13.39 6.19
N TYR A 48 -4.81 -12.41 5.44
CA TYR A 48 -4.38 -11.14 5.99
C TYR A 48 -5.26 -9.97 5.54
N TYR A 49 -5.19 -9.56 4.28
CA TYR A 49 -5.88 -8.36 3.84
C TYR A 49 -7.39 -8.49 3.74
N TYR A 50 -7.89 -9.60 3.24
CA TYR A 50 -9.33 -9.79 3.08
C TYR A 50 -10.07 -9.67 4.43
N PRO A 51 -9.69 -10.40 5.48
CA PRO A 51 -10.35 -10.28 6.77
C PRO A 51 -10.23 -8.89 7.39
N ILE A 52 -9.09 -8.21 7.24
CA ILE A 52 -8.92 -6.85 7.80
C ILE A 52 -9.79 -5.84 7.06
N LEU A 53 -9.73 -5.83 5.71
CA LEU A 53 -10.34 -4.78 4.90
C LEU A 53 -11.85 -4.97 4.72
N PHE A 54 -12.30 -6.21 4.60
CA PHE A 54 -13.70 -6.51 4.26
C PHE A 54 -14.52 -7.09 5.40
N GLU A 55 -13.89 -7.72 6.36
CA GLU A 55 -14.58 -8.35 7.48
C GLU A 55 -14.30 -7.65 8.81
N GLN A 56 -13.48 -6.59 8.80
CA GLN A 56 -13.06 -5.81 10.00
C GLN A 56 -12.52 -6.70 11.13
N LYS A 57 -11.97 -7.86 10.79
CA LYS A 57 -11.44 -8.81 11.76
C LYS A 57 -10.04 -8.40 12.23
N LYS A 58 -9.81 -8.51 13.53
CA LYS A 58 -8.46 -8.45 14.09
C LYS A 58 -7.74 -9.77 13.80
N ILE A 59 -6.61 -9.72 13.12
CA ILE A 59 -5.78 -10.90 12.85
C ILE A 59 -4.77 -11.07 13.97
N LYS A 60 -4.63 -12.29 14.47
CA LYS A 60 -3.55 -12.66 15.37
C LYS A 60 -2.26 -12.80 14.58
N LEU A 61 -1.19 -12.25 15.10
CA LEU A 61 0.14 -12.41 14.52
C LEU A 61 0.48 -13.89 14.32
N LEU A 62 1.10 -14.17 13.21
CA LEU A 62 1.45 -15.51 12.79
C LEU A 62 2.46 -16.19 13.72
N LYS A 63 2.47 -17.52 13.66
CA LYS A 63 3.55 -18.35 14.22
C LYS A 63 4.94 -17.94 13.71
N LEU A 64 5.01 -17.17 12.62
CA LEU A 64 6.25 -16.61 12.05
C LEU A 64 7.07 -15.85 13.09
N PHE A 65 6.43 -15.05 13.96
CA PHE A 65 7.11 -14.31 15.03
C PHE A 65 7.64 -15.21 16.16
N LYS A 66 7.25 -16.49 16.18
CA LYS A 66 7.87 -17.48 17.05
C LYS A 66 9.21 -17.98 16.51
N ASN A 67 9.52 -17.71 15.24
CA ASN A 67 10.76 -18.09 14.61
C ASN A 67 11.93 -17.24 15.17
N LYS A 68 12.98 -17.91 15.68
CA LYS A 68 14.17 -17.26 16.24
C LYS A 68 14.89 -16.33 15.25
N ILE A 69 14.90 -16.67 13.96
CA ILE A 69 15.55 -15.87 12.92
C ILE A 69 14.80 -14.55 12.73
N VAL A 70 13.47 -14.61 12.66
CA VAL A 70 12.62 -13.41 12.53
C VAL A 70 12.77 -12.52 13.77
N ARG A 71 12.82 -13.10 14.98
CA ARG A 71 13.03 -12.35 16.22
C ARG A 71 14.36 -11.60 16.27
N LYS A 72 15.43 -12.16 15.71
CA LYS A 72 16.74 -11.48 15.67
C LYS A 72 16.77 -10.25 14.77
N THR A 73 15.86 -10.14 13.81
CA THR A 73 15.83 -9.04 12.84
C THR A 73 15.05 -7.83 13.36
N PHE A 74 14.18 -8.02 14.34
CA PHE A 74 13.38 -6.95 14.93
C PHE A 74 13.76 -6.77 16.40
N PRO A 75 13.73 -5.53 16.89
CA PRO A 75 13.91 -5.28 18.32
C PRO A 75 12.91 -6.14 19.14
N ASN A 76 13.41 -6.82 20.15
CA ASN A 76 12.58 -7.72 20.97
C ASN A 76 11.33 -7.02 21.54
N GLU A 77 11.45 -5.75 21.89
CA GLU A 77 10.34 -4.93 22.38
C GLU A 77 9.22 -4.81 21.34
N VAL A 78 9.57 -4.62 20.06
CA VAL A 78 8.63 -4.55 18.93
C VAL A 78 7.89 -5.87 18.81
N VAL A 79 8.63 -6.97 18.74
CA VAL A 79 8.06 -8.31 18.58
C VAL A 79 7.17 -8.69 19.77
N ASN A 80 7.61 -8.43 20.97
CA ASN A 80 6.85 -8.76 22.18
C ASN A 80 5.58 -7.91 22.31
N THR A 81 5.64 -6.62 21.93
CA THR A 81 4.45 -5.76 21.92
C THR A 81 3.42 -6.27 20.91
N LEU A 82 3.85 -6.57 19.68
CA LEU A 82 2.97 -7.08 18.64
C LEU A 82 2.36 -8.46 19.02
N ILE A 83 3.14 -9.35 19.63
CA ILE A 83 2.64 -10.66 20.10
C ILE A 83 1.58 -10.50 21.19
N LYS A 84 1.76 -9.55 22.12
CA LYS A 84 0.83 -9.34 23.23
C LYS A 84 -0.46 -8.64 22.82
N THR A 85 -0.36 -7.62 21.98
CA THR A 85 -1.46 -6.68 21.72
C THR A 85 -2.15 -6.89 20.39
N GLY A 86 -1.53 -7.66 19.49
CA GLY A 86 -1.96 -7.73 18.10
C GLY A 86 -1.68 -6.42 17.35
N GLU A 87 -1.90 -6.44 16.03
CA GLU A 87 -1.85 -5.23 15.22
C GLU A 87 -3.14 -4.42 15.42
N ASN A 88 -3.11 -3.43 16.27
CA ASN A 88 -4.08 -2.35 16.24
C ASN A 88 -3.36 -1.02 15.97
N ASN A 89 -4.12 -0.03 15.51
CA ASN A 89 -3.55 1.25 15.09
C ASN A 89 -2.82 1.98 16.22
N GLU A 90 -3.37 1.99 17.41
CA GLU A 90 -2.82 2.69 18.57
C GLU A 90 -1.48 2.08 19.00
N ASN A 91 -1.44 0.76 19.13
CA ASN A 91 -0.23 0.04 19.52
C ASN A 91 0.86 0.16 18.48
N THR A 92 0.50 0.13 17.20
CA THR A 92 1.45 0.28 16.10
C THR A 92 2.00 1.70 16.05
N GLN A 93 1.18 2.72 16.27
CA GLN A 93 1.64 4.11 16.35
C GLN A 93 2.52 4.33 17.58
N LEU A 94 2.14 3.79 18.74
CA LEU A 94 2.94 3.87 19.95
C LEU A 94 4.32 3.25 19.77
N LEU A 95 4.38 2.09 19.14
CA LEU A 95 5.61 1.41 18.81
C LEU A 95 6.51 2.24 17.88
N ARG A 96 5.93 2.81 16.83
CA ARG A 96 6.66 3.69 15.89
C ARG A 96 7.19 4.93 16.61
N LYS A 97 6.42 5.53 17.52
CA LYS A 97 6.90 6.62 18.39
C LYS A 97 8.11 6.19 19.22
N LYS A 98 8.06 5.04 19.87
CA LYS A 98 9.18 4.52 20.67
C LYS A 98 10.44 4.33 19.83
N ILE A 99 10.31 3.77 18.61
CA ILE A 99 11.46 3.61 17.70
C ILE A 99 12.07 4.97 17.36
N ILE A 100 11.24 5.97 17.07
CA ILE A 100 11.67 7.34 16.75
C ILE A 100 12.39 7.95 17.96
N TYR A 101 11.82 7.86 19.15
CA TYR A 101 12.43 8.37 20.38
C TYR A 101 13.79 7.71 20.68
N ASN A 102 13.88 6.38 20.49
CA ASN A 102 15.12 5.66 20.64
C ASN A 102 16.20 6.09 19.65
N PHE A 103 15.80 6.35 18.39
CA PHE A 103 16.71 6.83 17.37
C PHE A 103 17.23 8.24 17.68
N PHE A 104 16.35 9.17 18.04
CA PHE A 104 16.70 10.55 18.34
C PHE A 104 17.26 10.75 19.75
N LYS A 105 17.12 9.76 20.65
CA LYS A 105 17.49 9.85 22.08
C LYS A 105 16.76 10.97 22.83
N LYS A 106 15.62 11.42 22.32
CA LYS A 106 14.72 12.40 22.95
C LYS A 106 13.27 12.13 22.58
N LYS A 107 12.33 12.63 23.39
CA LYS A 107 10.90 12.66 23.02
C LYS A 107 10.70 13.80 22.01
N LEU A 108 10.03 13.48 20.92
CA LEU A 108 9.71 14.41 19.85
C LEU A 108 8.20 14.45 19.64
N LYS A 109 7.73 15.52 19.04
CA LYS A 109 6.37 15.58 18.53
C LYS A 109 6.28 14.71 17.27
N VAL A 110 5.44 13.67 17.30
CA VAL A 110 5.31 12.72 16.18
C VAL A 110 3.90 12.77 15.64
N HIS A 111 3.78 13.13 14.37
CA HIS A 111 2.53 13.24 13.64
C HIS A 111 2.42 12.07 12.66
N PHE A 112 1.27 11.38 12.67
CA PHE A 112 0.96 10.38 11.67
C PHE A 112 0.02 10.97 10.64
N VAL A 113 0.46 10.98 9.38
CA VAL A 113 -0.26 11.62 8.27
C VAL A 113 -0.83 10.54 7.35
N ASN A 114 -2.05 10.76 6.86
CA ASN A 114 -2.68 9.84 5.92
C ASN A 114 -1.85 9.70 4.63
N HIS A 115 -1.70 8.48 4.17
CA HIS A 115 -0.89 8.11 3.00
C HIS A 115 -1.31 8.85 1.73
N HIS A 116 -2.59 8.77 1.38
CA HIS A 116 -3.12 9.42 0.19
C HIS A 116 -3.12 10.93 0.28
N PHE A 117 -3.28 11.49 1.48
CA PHE A 117 -3.11 12.92 1.68
C PHE A 117 -1.68 13.38 1.37
N CYS A 118 -0.68 12.59 1.73
CA CYS A 118 0.71 12.92 1.38
C CYS A 118 0.95 12.91 -0.12
N HIS A 119 0.36 11.96 -0.86
CA HIS A 119 0.40 11.95 -2.31
C HIS A 119 -0.29 13.19 -2.90
N ALA A 120 -1.48 13.54 -2.40
CA ALA A 120 -2.21 14.72 -2.86
C ALA A 120 -1.47 16.03 -2.57
N LEU A 121 -0.90 16.16 -1.37
CA LEU A 121 -0.11 17.31 -0.97
C LEU A 121 1.13 17.46 -1.85
N TYR A 122 1.85 16.37 -2.09
CA TYR A 122 3.02 16.38 -2.97
C TYR A 122 2.64 16.80 -4.40
N ALA A 123 1.59 16.21 -4.99
CA ALA A 123 1.13 16.57 -6.31
C ALA A 123 0.72 18.05 -6.42
N TYR A 124 0.08 18.59 -5.38
CA TYR A 124 -0.34 19.99 -5.35
C TYR A 124 0.83 20.97 -5.24
N ILE A 125 1.79 20.68 -4.34
CA ILE A 125 2.92 21.56 -4.08
C ILE A 125 3.96 21.52 -5.21
N SER A 126 4.21 20.33 -5.78
CA SER A 126 5.21 20.15 -6.84
C SER A 126 4.72 20.61 -8.21
N ASN A 127 3.46 20.98 -8.36
CA ASN A 127 2.95 21.50 -9.62
C ASN A 127 3.52 22.92 -9.86
N PRO A 128 4.27 23.12 -10.96
CA PRO A 128 4.81 24.43 -11.29
C PRO A 128 3.71 25.46 -11.62
N ASN A 129 2.59 24.99 -12.14
CA ASN A 129 1.41 25.81 -12.42
C ASN A 129 0.48 25.79 -11.22
N LYS A 130 0.65 26.72 -10.31
CA LYS A 130 -0.21 26.83 -9.11
C LYS A 130 -1.63 27.25 -9.50
N PHE A 131 -2.48 26.27 -9.74
CA PHE A 131 -3.90 26.52 -9.98
C PHE A 131 -4.60 26.94 -8.68
N LYS A 132 -5.48 27.95 -8.78
CA LYS A 132 -6.29 28.39 -7.64
C LYS A 132 -7.23 27.30 -7.12
N LYS A 133 -7.68 26.41 -8.01
CA LYS A 133 -8.57 25.28 -7.72
C LYS A 133 -8.11 24.05 -8.50
N SER A 134 -8.00 22.91 -7.85
CA SER A 134 -7.54 21.66 -8.47
C SER A 134 -8.32 20.46 -7.94
N LEU A 135 -8.57 19.49 -8.82
CA LEU A 135 -8.91 18.14 -8.41
C LEU A 135 -7.66 17.27 -8.48
N ILE A 136 -7.41 16.50 -7.45
CA ILE A 136 -6.23 15.66 -7.33
C ILE A 136 -6.71 14.22 -7.12
N PHE A 137 -6.32 13.35 -8.04
CA PHE A 137 -6.60 11.92 -7.95
C PHE A 137 -5.37 11.20 -7.43
N THR A 138 -5.55 10.34 -6.44
CA THR A 138 -4.50 9.48 -5.94
C THR A 138 -4.93 8.03 -6.12
N ALA A 139 -4.02 7.20 -6.66
CA ALA A 139 -4.24 5.77 -6.84
C ALA A 139 -2.99 5.01 -6.42
N ASP A 140 -3.16 4.04 -5.54
CA ASP A 140 -2.07 3.22 -5.02
C ASP A 140 -2.55 1.78 -4.80
N SER A 141 -1.63 0.88 -4.46
CA SER A 141 -2.00 -0.50 -4.14
C SER A 141 -2.77 -0.58 -2.82
N LEU A 142 -2.31 0.12 -1.79
CA LEU A 142 -2.96 0.28 -0.50
C LEU A 142 -2.15 1.24 0.39
N GLY A 143 -2.82 2.20 1.00
CA GLY A 143 -2.26 3.05 2.05
C GLY A 143 -3.36 3.51 2.99
N ASP A 144 -3.21 3.29 4.29
CA ASP A 144 -4.19 3.63 5.32
C ASP A 144 -5.60 3.02 5.10
N ASN A 145 -5.66 1.80 4.54
CA ASN A 145 -6.88 1.07 4.13
C ASN A 145 -7.63 1.72 2.95
N GLU A 146 -7.00 2.63 2.25
CA GLU A 146 -7.50 3.29 1.06
C GLU A 146 -6.58 2.98 -0.12
N ASN A 147 -7.09 3.02 -1.34
CA ASN A 147 -6.28 2.85 -2.54
C ASN A 147 -6.65 3.82 -3.67
N ASN A 148 -7.70 4.60 -3.48
CA ASN A 148 -8.17 5.58 -4.44
C ASN A 148 -8.87 6.73 -3.72
N ASN A 149 -8.33 7.93 -3.86
CA ASN A 149 -8.93 9.11 -3.26
C ASN A 149 -9.01 10.25 -4.27
N VAL A 150 -10.00 11.11 -4.08
CA VAL A 150 -10.12 12.37 -4.80
C VAL A 150 -10.09 13.50 -3.79
N TYR A 151 -9.22 14.47 -4.04
CA TYR A 151 -9.09 15.66 -3.24
C TYR A 151 -9.46 16.89 -4.07
N TYR A 152 -10.13 17.82 -3.44
CA TYR A 152 -10.27 19.18 -3.91
C TYR A 152 -9.26 20.05 -3.17
N ALA A 153 -8.47 20.79 -3.91
CA ALA A 153 -7.49 21.73 -3.37
C ALA A 153 -7.76 23.16 -3.86
N ASP A 154 -7.62 24.10 -2.97
CA ASP A 154 -7.59 25.53 -3.24
C ASP A 154 -6.43 26.19 -2.48
N ASN A 155 -6.27 27.52 -2.64
CA ASN A 155 -5.17 28.25 -1.98
C ASN A 155 -5.23 28.19 -0.44
N LYS A 156 -6.32 27.71 0.14
CA LYS A 156 -6.54 27.68 1.60
C LYS A 156 -6.49 26.27 2.19
N SER A 157 -6.86 25.25 1.39
CA SER A 157 -7.04 23.91 1.93
C SER A 157 -6.97 22.81 0.88
N ILE A 158 -6.66 21.60 1.33
CA ILE A 158 -6.78 20.35 0.56
C ILE A 158 -7.77 19.48 1.32
N LYS A 159 -8.91 19.14 0.70
CA LYS A 159 -9.98 18.35 1.31
C LYS A 159 -10.22 17.08 0.52
N CYS A 160 -10.25 15.93 1.21
CA CYS A 160 -10.71 14.68 0.62
C CYS A 160 -12.22 14.76 0.38
N ILE A 161 -12.64 14.58 -0.87
CA ILE A 161 -14.05 14.59 -1.28
C ILE A 161 -14.57 13.19 -1.64
N TYR A 162 -13.66 12.25 -1.88
CA TYR A 162 -13.96 10.85 -2.13
C TYR A 162 -12.81 9.98 -1.67
N SER A 163 -13.12 8.83 -1.07
CA SER A 163 -12.16 7.81 -0.64
C SER A 163 -12.75 6.42 -0.87
N ASP A 164 -11.93 5.51 -1.40
CA ASP A 164 -12.33 4.13 -1.65
C ASP A 164 -11.12 3.19 -1.55
N ASN A 165 -11.40 1.90 -1.36
CA ASN A 165 -10.42 0.83 -1.32
C ASN A 165 -10.65 -0.26 -2.38
N THR A 166 -11.51 0.00 -3.34
CA THR A 166 -11.92 -0.98 -4.37
C THR A 166 -11.10 -0.88 -5.66
N LEU A 167 -10.43 0.26 -5.93
CA LEU A 167 -9.59 0.45 -7.11
C LEU A 167 -8.19 -0.13 -6.87
N ASN A 168 -7.94 -1.33 -7.40
CA ASN A 168 -6.69 -2.06 -7.16
C ASN A 168 -5.72 -2.05 -8.36
N LEU A 169 -5.51 -0.92 -9.01
CA LEU A 169 -4.61 -0.82 -10.18
C LEU A 169 -3.18 -1.27 -9.88
N GLY A 170 -2.61 -0.82 -8.76
CA GLY A 170 -1.27 -1.24 -8.35
C GLY A 170 -1.19 -2.74 -8.06
N ARG A 171 -2.24 -3.32 -7.50
CA ARG A 171 -2.33 -4.78 -7.28
C ARG A 171 -2.48 -5.56 -8.59
N LEU A 172 -3.12 -4.98 -9.59
CA LEU A 172 -3.20 -5.56 -10.93
C LEU A 172 -1.81 -5.78 -11.51
N PHE A 173 -0.96 -4.74 -11.52
CA PHE A 173 0.43 -4.87 -11.97
C PHE A 173 1.19 -5.94 -11.21
N ARG A 174 1.08 -5.96 -9.89
CA ARG A 174 1.69 -6.98 -9.04
C ARG A 174 1.25 -8.40 -9.41
N ASN A 175 -0.05 -8.60 -9.62
CA ASN A 175 -0.59 -9.93 -9.92
C ASN A 175 -0.18 -10.41 -11.31
N ILE A 176 -0.15 -9.52 -12.31
CA ILE A 176 0.35 -9.86 -13.65
C ILE A 176 1.85 -10.14 -13.60
N THR A 177 2.62 -9.37 -12.83
CA THR A 177 4.05 -9.64 -12.59
C THR A 177 4.25 -11.06 -12.09
N LEU A 178 3.46 -11.49 -11.11
CA LEU A 178 3.51 -12.85 -10.56
C LEU A 178 3.10 -13.92 -11.60
N LEU A 179 2.05 -13.68 -12.38
CA LEU A 179 1.59 -14.58 -13.43
C LEU A 179 2.65 -14.82 -14.51
N LEU A 180 3.46 -13.82 -14.82
CA LEU A 180 4.59 -13.94 -15.74
C LEU A 180 5.84 -14.57 -15.12
N GLY A 181 5.75 -15.09 -13.88
CA GLY A 181 6.90 -15.69 -13.19
C GLY A 181 7.96 -14.69 -12.76
N LEU A 182 7.62 -13.40 -12.75
CA LEU A 182 8.50 -12.33 -12.31
C LEU A 182 8.26 -12.00 -10.83
N LYS A 183 9.23 -11.31 -10.20
CA LYS A 183 9.18 -11.01 -8.77
C LYS A 183 8.32 -9.76 -8.52
N PRO A 184 7.15 -9.89 -7.86
CA PRO A 184 6.33 -8.74 -7.46
C PRO A 184 7.08 -7.77 -6.55
N TYR A 185 6.69 -6.50 -6.58
CA TYR A 185 7.32 -5.35 -5.90
C TYR A 185 8.74 -5.00 -6.37
N GLN A 186 9.27 -5.72 -7.35
CA GLN A 186 10.59 -5.44 -7.90
C GLN A 186 10.63 -5.44 -9.42
N HIS A 187 9.73 -6.16 -10.08
CA HIS A 187 9.78 -6.36 -11.53
C HIS A 187 8.57 -5.79 -12.28
N GLU A 188 7.70 -5.00 -11.64
CA GLU A 188 6.56 -4.36 -12.30
C GLU A 188 6.98 -3.47 -13.47
N TYR A 189 8.13 -2.80 -13.37
CA TYR A 189 8.67 -2.00 -14.45
C TYR A 189 8.92 -2.80 -15.73
N LYS A 190 9.22 -4.12 -15.62
CA LYS A 190 9.42 -5.00 -16.78
C LYS A 190 8.14 -5.17 -17.58
N LEU A 191 6.97 -5.17 -16.93
CA LEU A 191 5.67 -5.18 -17.62
C LEU A 191 5.48 -3.91 -18.45
N MET A 192 5.85 -2.78 -17.90
CA MET A 192 5.74 -1.50 -18.61
C MET A 192 6.61 -1.48 -19.86
N VAL A 193 7.83 -2.06 -19.79
CA VAL A 193 8.73 -2.18 -20.95
C VAL A 193 8.19 -3.17 -22.00
N LEU A 194 7.42 -4.18 -21.60
CA LEU A 194 6.80 -5.13 -22.52
C LEU A 194 5.58 -4.57 -23.27
N ALA A 195 4.93 -3.54 -22.72
CA ALA A 195 3.70 -2.99 -23.28
C ALA A 195 3.81 -2.56 -24.76
N PRO A 196 4.89 -1.91 -25.24
CA PRO A 196 5.04 -1.52 -26.63
C PRO A 196 5.11 -2.69 -27.63
N TYR A 197 5.41 -3.90 -27.15
CA TYR A 197 5.50 -5.09 -28.00
C TYR A 197 4.16 -5.83 -28.14
N ALA A 198 3.12 -5.39 -27.45
CA ALA A 198 1.80 -5.99 -27.54
C ALA A 198 1.13 -5.70 -28.88
N LYS A 199 0.59 -6.73 -29.53
CA LYS A 199 -0.17 -6.58 -30.78
C LYS A 199 -1.53 -5.95 -30.50
N GLU A 200 -1.95 -5.02 -31.33
CA GLU A 200 -3.18 -4.25 -31.14
C GLU A 200 -4.43 -5.15 -30.99
N GLU A 201 -4.50 -6.22 -31.77
CA GLU A 201 -5.60 -7.19 -31.69
C GLU A 201 -5.69 -7.86 -30.34
N GLU A 202 -4.54 -8.27 -29.78
CA GLU A 202 -4.46 -8.90 -28.46
C GLU A 202 -4.84 -7.90 -27.36
N VAL A 203 -4.38 -6.64 -27.48
CA VAL A 203 -4.77 -5.56 -26.57
C VAL A 203 -6.28 -5.36 -26.58
N LYS A 204 -6.93 -5.33 -27.76
CA LYS A 204 -8.39 -5.20 -27.87
C LYS A 204 -9.13 -6.35 -27.20
N LYS A 205 -8.70 -7.59 -27.41
CA LYS A 205 -9.31 -8.77 -26.77
C LYS A 205 -9.19 -8.70 -25.23
N VAL A 206 -7.97 -8.49 -24.74
CA VAL A 206 -7.69 -8.38 -23.30
C VAL A 206 -8.48 -7.22 -22.68
N LYS A 207 -8.53 -6.05 -23.33
CA LYS A 207 -9.32 -4.90 -22.89
C LYS A 207 -10.79 -5.24 -22.71
N ASN A 208 -11.38 -5.95 -23.68
CA ASN A 208 -12.80 -6.37 -23.60
C ASN A 208 -13.05 -7.30 -22.41
N ILE A 209 -12.12 -8.22 -22.14
CA ILE A 209 -12.18 -9.11 -20.97
C ILE A 209 -12.13 -8.28 -19.68
N PHE A 210 -11.16 -7.36 -19.58
CA PHE A 210 -11.00 -6.51 -18.40
C PHE A 210 -12.23 -5.62 -18.17
N GLN A 211 -12.75 -4.97 -19.21
CA GLN A 211 -13.94 -4.12 -19.10
C GLN A 211 -15.18 -4.90 -18.67
N LYS A 212 -15.34 -6.13 -19.15
CA LYS A 212 -16.49 -6.96 -18.83
C LYS A 212 -16.46 -7.48 -17.39
N TYR A 213 -15.29 -7.90 -16.90
CA TYR A 213 -15.18 -8.65 -15.66
C TYR A 213 -14.56 -7.88 -14.50
N LEU A 214 -13.69 -6.89 -14.78
CA LEU A 214 -12.94 -6.21 -13.75
C LEU A 214 -13.42 -4.79 -13.45
N TYR A 215 -13.99 -4.10 -14.42
CA TYR A 215 -14.41 -2.71 -14.26
C TYR A 215 -15.88 -2.54 -14.64
N LYS A 216 -16.67 -2.08 -13.69
CA LYS A 216 -18.00 -1.56 -13.97
C LYS A 216 -18.00 -0.07 -13.69
N PHE A 217 -18.17 0.72 -14.72
CA PHE A 217 -18.49 2.14 -14.59
C PHE A 217 -19.92 2.27 -14.04
N ASP A 218 -20.07 2.85 -12.87
CA ASP A 218 -21.37 3.29 -12.38
C ASP A 218 -21.57 4.77 -12.78
N LYS A 219 -22.84 5.19 -13.00
CA LYS A 219 -23.21 6.60 -13.32
C LYS A 219 -22.64 7.65 -12.35
N LYS A 220 -22.14 7.21 -11.20
CA LYS A 220 -21.54 8.05 -10.14
C LYS A 220 -20.02 8.14 -10.20
N TRP A 221 -19.37 7.73 -11.28
CA TRP A 221 -17.89 7.71 -11.40
C TRP A 221 -17.18 6.85 -10.34
N ILE A 222 -17.87 5.81 -9.83
CA ILE A 222 -17.34 4.89 -8.85
C ILE A 222 -16.81 3.65 -9.57
N PHE A 223 -15.53 3.40 -9.45
CA PHE A 223 -14.93 2.17 -9.93
C PHE A 223 -15.25 1.04 -8.94
N LYS A 224 -16.18 0.16 -9.30
CA LYS A 224 -16.43 -1.05 -8.53
C LYS A 224 -15.59 -2.19 -9.07
N PHE A 225 -14.60 -2.57 -8.31
CA PHE A 225 -13.80 -3.74 -8.63
C PHE A 225 -14.55 -5.02 -8.19
N ARG A 226 -14.84 -5.92 -9.14
CA ARG A 226 -15.71 -7.08 -8.87
C ARG A 226 -15.04 -8.33 -8.29
N PRO A 227 -13.82 -8.75 -8.67
CA PRO A 227 -13.28 -9.99 -8.15
C PRO A 227 -12.78 -9.85 -6.73
N LYS A 228 -13.21 -10.77 -5.88
CA LYS A 228 -12.68 -10.90 -4.50
C LYS A 228 -11.22 -11.39 -4.48
N ASP A 229 -10.82 -12.11 -5.51
CA ASP A 229 -9.49 -12.65 -5.68
C ASP A 229 -8.93 -12.26 -7.05
N HIS A 230 -7.96 -11.38 -7.05
CA HIS A 230 -7.41 -10.82 -8.27
C HIS A 230 -6.50 -11.80 -9.02
N TYR A 231 -5.70 -12.59 -8.32
CA TYR A 231 -4.74 -13.48 -8.96
C TYR A 231 -5.43 -14.61 -9.72
N PHE A 232 -6.28 -15.38 -9.03
CA PHE A 232 -6.97 -16.50 -9.65
C PHE A 232 -7.99 -16.07 -10.68
N THR A 233 -8.61 -14.91 -10.49
CA THR A 233 -9.51 -14.34 -11.50
C THR A 233 -8.75 -14.02 -12.77
N PHE A 234 -7.59 -13.34 -12.68
CA PHE A 234 -6.75 -13.06 -13.83
C PHE A 234 -6.22 -14.32 -14.48
N LYS A 235 -5.74 -15.27 -13.68
CA LYS A 235 -5.27 -16.55 -14.20
C LYS A 235 -6.35 -17.25 -15.03
N LYS A 236 -7.57 -17.39 -14.51
CA LYS A 236 -8.70 -17.97 -15.25
C LYS A 236 -9.07 -17.20 -16.51
N LEU A 237 -9.04 -15.87 -16.45
CA LEU A 237 -9.34 -15.03 -17.62
C LEU A 237 -8.30 -15.20 -18.72
N LEU A 238 -7.04 -15.37 -18.35
CA LEU A 238 -5.94 -15.58 -19.31
C LEU A 238 -5.85 -17.03 -19.81
N GLU A 239 -6.22 -18.02 -18.98
CA GLU A 239 -6.28 -19.44 -19.40
C GLU A 239 -7.49 -19.75 -20.32
N GLY A 240 -8.54 -18.95 -20.26
CA GLY A 240 -9.70 -19.02 -21.16
C GLY A 240 -9.52 -18.27 -22.46
N TYR A 241 -8.31 -17.79 -22.72
CA TYR A 241 -7.90 -17.05 -23.86
C TYR A 241 -7.04 -17.91 -24.82
#